data_3cba92d161b9daff50c1fb190edeb683
#
_entry.id   3cba92d161b9daff50c1fb190edeb683
#
_cell.length_a   1.000
_cell.length_b   1.000
_cell.length_c   1.000
_cell.angle_alpha   90.00
_cell.angle_beta   90.00
_cell.angle_gamma   90.00
#
_symmetry.space_group_name_H-M   'P 1'
#
loop_
_entity.id
_entity.type
_entity.pdbx_description
1 polymer ?
#
loop_
_entity_poly.entity_id
_entity_poly.type
_entity_poly.pdbx_seq_one_letter_code
_entity_poly.pdbx_strand_id
1 'polypeptide(L)'
;SLVWAMEMINTVIEEVVDLVEPSIHPNVRLIKHVSAGFVLVAAVNALIVGFFIFSRYTSWPIQITAMKIRHASWHITFVALLVVVFLVISGKVFFHRGTPFRGGILSGHSAIAFSVWTAVLFTTSNPFAIGATFFLAMLVAQSRLRAKIHSLKEVIAGGLVGFLVTALLFQIFR
;
A
#
# COMPACT_ATOMS: atom_id res chain seq x y z
N SER A 1 8.57 -3.17 20.27
CA SER A 1 8.94 -3.43 18.87
C SER A 1 9.69 -2.23 18.30
N LEU A 2 10.47 -2.42 17.23
CA LEU A 2 11.27 -1.36 16.60
C LEU A 2 10.39 -0.16 16.15
N VAL A 3 9.20 -0.44 15.67
CA VAL A 3 8.24 0.61 15.23
C VAL A 3 7.89 1.54 16.40
N TRP A 4 7.58 1.00 17.57
CA TRP A 4 7.28 1.80 18.76
C TRP A 4 8.48 2.67 19.20
N ALA A 5 9.68 2.12 19.13
CA ALA A 5 10.88 2.90 19.46
C ALA A 5 11.08 4.06 18.47
N MET A 6 10.88 3.82 17.18
CA MET A 6 10.99 4.87 16.16
C MET A 6 9.89 5.94 16.29
N GLU A 7 8.66 5.55 16.64
CA GLU A 7 7.58 6.50 16.96
C GLU A 7 7.93 7.39 18.16
N MET A 8 8.44 6.80 19.24
CA MET A 8 8.85 7.57 20.41
C MET A 8 9.99 8.55 20.09
N ILE A 9 10.98 8.11 19.30
CA ILE A 9 12.08 8.96 18.84
C ILE A 9 11.56 10.09 17.96
N ASN A 10 10.65 9.79 17.01
CA ASN A 10 10.03 10.81 16.17
C ASN A 10 9.31 11.87 17.00
N THR A 11 8.51 11.45 17.98
CA THR A 11 7.79 12.36 18.88
C THR A 11 8.76 13.26 19.66
N VAL A 12 9.83 12.68 20.22
CA VAL A 12 10.85 13.46 20.93
C VAL A 12 11.53 14.48 20.00
N ILE A 13 11.87 14.09 18.78
CA ILE A 13 12.48 15.00 17.80
C ILE A 13 11.51 16.14 17.45
N GLU A 14 10.22 15.84 17.23
CA GLU A 14 9.21 16.87 16.95
C GLU A 14 9.09 17.86 18.11
N GLU A 15 8.97 17.40 19.35
CA GLU A 15 8.89 18.24 20.53
C GLU A 15 10.15 19.09 20.75
N VAL A 16 11.34 18.51 20.60
CA VAL A 16 12.61 19.24 20.75
C VAL A 16 12.73 20.31 19.68
N VAL A 17 12.40 20.01 18.44
CA VAL A 17 12.48 20.97 17.33
C VAL A 17 11.50 22.12 17.53
N ASP A 18 10.28 21.85 18.01
CA ASP A 18 9.28 22.88 18.30
C ASP A 18 9.66 23.77 19.51
N LEU A 19 10.43 23.23 20.47
CA LEU A 19 10.98 24.00 21.58
C LEU A 19 12.13 24.93 21.15
N VAL A 20 12.97 24.49 20.21
CA VAL A 20 14.13 25.25 19.74
C VAL A 20 13.74 26.31 18.71
N GLU A 21 12.85 25.98 17.80
CA GLU A 21 12.44 26.86 16.71
C GLU A 21 10.92 26.74 16.48
N PRO A 22 10.12 27.56 17.18
CA PRO A 22 8.67 27.54 17.06
C PRO A 22 8.16 28.06 15.70
N SER A 23 9.04 28.67 14.90
CA SER A 23 8.66 29.21 13.59
C SER A 23 8.57 28.15 12.51
N ILE A 24 7.80 28.43 11.44
CA ILE A 24 7.69 27.54 10.28
C ILE A 24 8.94 27.69 9.40
N HIS A 25 10.08 27.22 9.88
CA HIS A 25 11.34 27.27 9.15
C HIS A 25 11.47 26.03 8.21
N PRO A 26 12.01 26.17 6.99
CA PRO A 26 12.20 25.05 6.08
C PRO A 26 13.00 23.87 6.66
N ASN A 27 14.04 24.19 7.47
CA ASN A 27 14.87 23.16 8.10
C ASN A 27 14.09 22.36 9.17
N VAL A 28 13.21 23.02 9.93
CA VAL A 28 12.31 22.36 10.89
C VAL A 28 11.42 21.35 10.18
N ARG A 29 10.83 21.76 9.06
CA ARG A 29 10.02 20.85 8.24
C ARG A 29 10.82 19.67 7.72
N LEU A 30 12.05 19.90 7.26
CA LEU A 30 12.94 18.85 6.79
C LEU A 30 13.24 17.83 7.89
N ILE A 31 13.62 18.29 9.09
CA ILE A 31 13.92 17.41 10.25
C ILE A 31 12.71 16.54 10.58
N LYS A 32 11.51 17.13 10.68
CA LYS A 32 10.27 16.40 10.95
C LYS A 32 9.94 15.38 9.85
N HIS A 33 10.16 15.71 8.58
CA HIS A 33 9.96 14.74 7.49
C HIS A 33 10.96 13.59 7.52
N VAL A 34 12.22 13.87 7.84
CA VAL A 34 13.25 12.83 7.96
C VAL A 34 12.94 11.89 9.13
N SER A 35 12.58 12.44 10.30
CA SER A 35 12.24 11.61 11.47
C SER A 35 11.01 10.74 11.23
N ALA A 36 9.96 11.28 10.62
CA ALA A 36 8.79 10.50 10.18
C ALA A 36 9.17 9.41 9.14
N GLY A 37 10.16 9.68 8.30
CA GLY A 37 10.71 8.71 7.35
C GLY A 37 11.30 7.47 8.03
N PHE A 38 11.99 7.62 9.16
CA PHE A 38 12.50 6.47 9.92
C PHE A 38 11.39 5.59 10.49
N VAL A 39 10.28 6.19 10.93
CA VAL A 39 9.08 5.43 11.36
C VAL A 39 8.51 4.62 10.21
N LEU A 40 8.39 5.23 9.03
CA LEU A 40 7.91 4.54 7.84
C LEU A 40 8.80 3.35 7.46
N VAL A 41 10.13 3.52 7.48
CA VAL A 41 11.08 2.44 7.20
C VAL A 41 10.94 1.32 8.23
N ALA A 42 10.81 1.64 9.51
CA ALA A 42 10.60 0.65 10.56
C ALA A 42 9.27 -0.11 10.40
N ALA A 43 8.19 0.58 10.01
CA ALA A 43 6.89 -0.02 9.76
C ALA A 43 6.93 -0.98 8.56
N VAL A 44 7.55 -0.57 7.45
CA VAL A 44 7.74 -1.44 6.27
C VAL A 44 8.57 -2.67 6.62
N ASN A 45 9.67 -2.49 7.37
CA ASN A 45 10.48 -3.61 7.83
C ASN A 45 9.69 -4.57 8.73
N ALA A 46 8.88 -4.04 9.65
CA ALA A 46 8.02 -4.87 10.51
C ALA A 46 6.97 -5.65 9.71
N LEU A 47 6.41 -5.05 8.66
CA LEU A 47 5.49 -5.74 7.74
C LEU A 47 6.19 -6.88 6.99
N ILE A 48 7.40 -6.64 6.47
CA ILE A 48 8.19 -7.65 5.77
C ILE A 48 8.53 -8.82 6.70
N VAL A 49 9.06 -8.52 7.89
CA VAL A 49 9.43 -9.54 8.89
C VAL A 49 8.17 -10.29 9.36
N GLY A 50 7.10 -9.58 9.69
CA GLY A 50 5.82 -10.17 10.08
C GLY A 50 5.27 -11.09 9.00
N PHE A 51 5.36 -10.68 7.74
CA PHE A 51 4.98 -11.51 6.60
C PHE A 51 5.79 -12.82 6.55
N PHE A 52 7.13 -12.77 6.63
CA PHE A 52 7.96 -13.97 6.60
C PHE A 52 7.72 -14.89 7.79
N ILE A 53 7.54 -14.33 8.99
CA ILE A 53 7.20 -15.12 10.19
C ILE A 53 5.84 -15.78 10.00
N PHE A 54 4.80 -15.00 9.67
CA PHE A 54 3.44 -15.50 9.48
C PHE A 54 3.36 -16.53 8.37
N SER A 55 4.10 -16.33 7.27
CA SER A 55 4.17 -17.28 6.17
C SER A 55 4.65 -18.67 6.57
N ARG A 56 5.56 -18.72 7.52
CA ARG A 56 6.13 -19.98 8.02
C ARG A 56 5.17 -20.74 8.94
N TYR A 57 4.28 -20.02 9.64
CA TYR A 57 3.28 -20.63 10.54
C TYR A 57 1.95 -20.91 9.85
N THR A 58 1.69 -20.33 8.69
CA THR A 58 0.42 -20.51 7.95
C THR A 58 0.44 -21.73 7.02
N SER A 59 1.42 -22.61 7.13
CA SER A 59 1.31 -23.99 6.60
C SER A 59 0.29 -24.79 7.42
N TRP A 60 -0.93 -24.26 7.52
CA TRP A 60 -2.04 -25.05 8.01
C TRP A 60 -2.34 -26.15 6.99
N PRO A 61 -2.39 -27.41 7.42
CA PRO A 61 -2.93 -28.47 6.61
C PRO A 61 -4.46 -28.32 6.60
N ILE A 62 -4.97 -27.30 5.91
CA ILE A 62 -6.33 -27.38 5.43
C ILE A 62 -6.24 -28.40 4.31
N GLN A 63 -6.51 -29.64 4.64
CA GLN A 63 -6.92 -30.67 3.69
C GLN A 63 -8.25 -30.21 3.07
N ILE A 64 -8.20 -29.20 2.21
CA ILE A 64 -9.25 -28.93 1.26
C ILE A 64 -9.01 -29.91 0.13
N THR A 65 -9.73 -31.01 0.24
CA THR A 65 -9.97 -32.00 -0.80
C THR A 65 -10.14 -31.30 -2.15
N ALA A 66 -9.24 -31.64 -3.09
CA ALA A 66 -9.42 -31.60 -4.54
C ALA A 66 -9.96 -30.31 -5.16
N MET A 67 -9.26 -29.22 -5.01
CA MET A 67 -9.08 -28.30 -6.13
C MET A 67 -7.58 -27.99 -6.17
N LYS A 68 -6.98 -28.20 -7.34
CA LYS A 68 -5.67 -27.66 -7.66
C LYS A 68 -5.76 -26.14 -7.42
N ILE A 69 -5.60 -25.72 -6.17
CA ILE A 69 -5.25 -24.36 -5.88
C ILE A 69 -3.91 -24.22 -6.59
N ARG A 70 -3.95 -23.68 -7.79
CA ARG A 70 -2.78 -23.21 -8.49
C ARG A 70 -1.94 -22.54 -7.42
N HIS A 71 -0.67 -22.94 -7.30
CA HIS A 71 0.31 -22.29 -6.44
C HIS A 71 0.57 -20.84 -6.92
N ALA A 72 -0.48 -20.06 -7.14
CA ALA A 72 -0.39 -18.62 -7.20
C ALA A 72 -0.10 -18.21 -5.77
N SER A 73 1.14 -18.20 -5.48
CA SER A 73 1.63 -18.00 -4.16
C SER A 73 1.09 -16.65 -3.67
N TRP A 74 0.44 -16.64 -2.52
CA TRP A 74 0.09 -15.46 -1.76
C TRP A 74 1.28 -14.47 -1.66
N HIS A 75 2.52 -14.94 -1.87
CA HIS A 75 3.74 -14.17 -2.01
C HIS A 75 3.67 -13.19 -3.18
N ILE A 76 3.11 -13.62 -4.34
CA ILE A 76 2.97 -12.75 -5.52
C ILE A 76 2.00 -11.61 -5.20
N THR A 77 0.89 -11.91 -4.53
CA THR A 77 -0.07 -10.88 -4.08
C THR A 77 0.60 -9.87 -3.16
N PHE A 78 1.39 -10.34 -2.20
CA PHE A 78 2.08 -9.45 -1.26
C PHE A 78 3.12 -8.58 -1.97
N VAL A 79 3.96 -9.18 -2.82
CA VAL A 79 4.95 -8.45 -3.63
C VAL A 79 4.26 -7.44 -4.53
N ALA A 80 3.15 -7.82 -5.17
CA ALA A 80 2.38 -6.91 -6.03
C ALA A 80 1.87 -5.69 -5.25
N LEU A 81 1.32 -5.89 -4.06
CA LEU A 81 0.88 -4.79 -3.20
C LEU A 81 2.03 -3.86 -2.81
N LEU A 82 3.19 -4.42 -2.42
CA LEU A 82 4.37 -3.63 -2.09
C LEU A 82 4.85 -2.81 -3.30
N VAL A 83 4.94 -3.42 -4.48
CA VAL A 83 5.35 -2.74 -5.72
C VAL A 83 4.37 -1.63 -6.07
N VAL A 84 3.05 -1.88 -5.99
CA VAL A 84 2.03 -0.87 -6.27
C VAL A 84 2.13 0.31 -5.30
N VAL A 85 2.27 0.05 -3.99
CA VAL A 85 2.45 1.11 -2.99
C VAL A 85 3.72 1.90 -3.26
N PHE A 86 4.83 1.22 -3.54
CA PHE A 86 6.10 1.87 -3.86
C PHE A 86 5.99 2.76 -5.11
N LEU A 87 5.37 2.27 -6.19
CA LEU A 87 5.17 3.04 -7.42
C LEU A 87 4.30 4.27 -7.19
N VAL A 88 3.21 4.15 -6.41
CA VAL A 88 2.34 5.27 -6.08
C VAL A 88 3.09 6.34 -5.27
N ILE A 89 3.84 5.93 -4.25
CA ILE A 89 4.61 6.86 -3.42
C ILE A 89 5.72 7.52 -4.24
N SER A 90 6.50 6.73 -4.97
CA SER A 90 7.59 7.23 -5.82
C SER A 90 7.08 8.18 -6.90
N GLY A 91 5.95 7.87 -7.53
CA GLY A 91 5.32 8.74 -8.50
C GLY A 91 4.91 10.09 -7.90
N LYS A 92 4.34 10.10 -6.69
CA LYS A 92 3.99 11.35 -5.99
C LYS A 92 5.21 12.21 -5.65
N VAL A 93 6.28 11.57 -5.17
CA VAL A 93 7.54 12.25 -4.85
C VAL A 93 8.17 12.83 -6.11
N PHE A 94 8.29 12.03 -7.18
CA PHE A 94 8.95 12.43 -8.42
C PHE A 94 8.25 13.61 -9.11
N PHE A 95 6.93 13.60 -9.14
CA PHE A 95 6.17 14.67 -9.80
C PHE A 95 5.86 15.87 -8.90
N HIS A 96 6.33 15.88 -7.66
CA HIS A 96 6.13 16.98 -6.68
C HIS A 96 4.65 17.42 -6.55
N ARG A 97 3.70 16.52 -6.78
CA ARG A 97 2.26 16.80 -6.74
C ARG A 97 1.56 16.01 -5.63
N GLY A 98 1.03 16.74 -4.66
CA GLY A 98 0.28 16.21 -3.53
C GLY A 98 1.15 15.74 -2.36
N THR A 99 0.50 15.33 -1.27
CA THR A 99 1.14 14.66 -0.14
C THR A 99 1.03 13.13 -0.32
N PRO A 100 1.80 12.31 0.41
CA PRO A 100 1.71 10.84 0.30
C PRO A 100 0.28 10.30 0.40
N PHE A 101 -0.60 10.97 1.16
CA PHE A 101 -1.98 10.55 1.40
C PHE A 101 -3.06 11.44 0.78
N ARG A 102 -2.73 12.66 0.29
CA ARG A 102 -3.72 13.61 -0.28
C ARG A 102 -3.26 14.16 -1.62
N GLY A 103 -4.15 14.07 -2.62
CA GLY A 103 -3.91 14.60 -3.95
C GLY A 103 -2.82 13.85 -4.70
N GLY A 104 -2.36 14.41 -5.82
CA GLY A 104 -1.30 13.87 -6.67
C GLY A 104 -1.83 13.17 -7.91
N ILE A 105 -0.92 12.69 -8.77
CA ILE A 105 -1.24 12.16 -10.10
C ILE A 105 -2.05 10.86 -10.05
N LEU A 106 -1.86 10.06 -8.97
CA LEU A 106 -2.47 8.74 -8.81
C LEU A 106 -3.19 8.62 -7.47
N SER A 107 -4.38 8.02 -7.47
CA SER A 107 -5.07 7.64 -6.25
C SER A 107 -4.50 6.33 -5.70
N GLY A 108 -3.70 6.41 -4.63
CA GLY A 108 -3.11 5.23 -4.00
C GLY A 108 -4.14 4.23 -3.47
N HIS A 109 -5.25 4.71 -2.91
CA HIS A 109 -6.33 3.85 -2.44
C HIS A 109 -6.98 3.07 -3.59
N SER A 110 -7.19 3.72 -4.74
CA SER A 110 -7.72 3.04 -5.93
C SER A 110 -6.71 2.03 -6.47
N ALA A 111 -5.42 2.38 -6.49
CA ALA A 111 -4.37 1.46 -6.94
C ALA A 111 -4.32 0.19 -6.07
N ILE A 112 -4.36 0.32 -4.75
CA ILE A 112 -4.37 -0.82 -3.82
C ILE A 112 -5.66 -1.63 -3.98
N ALA A 113 -6.83 -0.99 -4.05
CA ALA A 113 -8.11 -1.70 -4.16
C ALA A 113 -8.21 -2.52 -5.45
N PHE A 114 -7.79 -1.96 -6.59
CA PHE A 114 -7.78 -2.69 -7.86
C PHE A 114 -6.65 -3.73 -7.93
N SER A 115 -5.52 -3.53 -7.26
CA SER A 115 -4.49 -4.55 -7.10
C SER A 115 -5.02 -5.77 -6.34
N VAL A 116 -5.73 -5.58 -5.23
CA VAL A 116 -6.37 -6.65 -4.46
C VAL A 116 -7.41 -7.38 -5.30
N TRP A 117 -8.28 -6.66 -6.01
CA TRP A 117 -9.24 -7.28 -6.92
C TRP A 117 -8.55 -8.13 -7.99
N THR A 118 -7.48 -7.62 -8.61
CA THR A 118 -6.71 -8.34 -9.62
C THR A 118 -6.08 -9.60 -9.03
N ALA A 119 -5.52 -9.53 -7.83
CA ALA A 119 -4.97 -10.70 -7.16
C ALA A 119 -6.06 -11.77 -6.92
N VAL A 120 -7.26 -11.38 -6.49
CA VAL A 120 -8.40 -12.30 -6.35
C VAL A 120 -8.78 -12.90 -7.70
N LEU A 121 -8.82 -12.10 -8.78
CA LEU A 121 -9.11 -12.58 -10.14
C LEU A 121 -8.13 -13.68 -10.59
N PHE A 122 -6.85 -13.59 -10.22
CA PHE A 122 -5.83 -14.58 -10.58
C PHE A 122 -5.74 -15.76 -9.61
N THR A 123 -6.25 -15.65 -8.39
CA THR A 123 -6.12 -16.68 -7.34
C THR A 123 -7.36 -17.54 -7.14
N THR A 124 -8.55 -17.07 -7.53
CA THR A 124 -9.80 -17.83 -7.37
C THR A 124 -10.59 -17.92 -8.67
N SER A 125 -11.35 -18.99 -8.80
CA SER A 125 -12.34 -19.17 -9.88
C SER A 125 -13.78 -18.90 -9.39
N ASN A 126 -13.95 -18.42 -8.15
CA ASN A 126 -15.26 -18.14 -7.59
C ASN A 126 -15.80 -16.79 -8.13
N PRO A 127 -16.84 -16.79 -8.99
CA PRO A 127 -17.34 -15.55 -9.58
C PRO A 127 -17.93 -14.60 -8.56
N PHE A 128 -18.48 -15.10 -7.47
CA PHE A 128 -18.98 -14.26 -6.39
C PHE A 128 -17.86 -13.48 -5.68
N ALA A 129 -16.75 -14.16 -5.36
CA ALA A 129 -15.59 -13.51 -4.73
C ALA A 129 -14.98 -12.44 -5.66
N ILE A 130 -14.86 -12.73 -6.96
CA ILE A 130 -14.37 -11.80 -7.97
C ILE A 130 -15.30 -10.58 -8.07
N GLY A 131 -16.61 -10.81 -8.15
CA GLY A 131 -17.61 -9.74 -8.24
C GLY A 131 -17.67 -8.88 -6.98
N ALA A 132 -17.65 -9.50 -5.80
CA ALA A 132 -17.68 -8.79 -4.52
C ALA A 132 -16.45 -7.91 -4.32
N THR A 133 -15.25 -8.42 -4.63
CA THR A 133 -14.01 -7.64 -4.51
C THR A 133 -13.93 -6.53 -5.56
N PHE A 134 -14.44 -6.73 -6.77
CA PHE A 134 -14.59 -5.66 -7.75
C PHE A 134 -15.51 -4.54 -7.24
N PHE A 135 -16.67 -4.91 -6.70
CA PHE A 135 -17.62 -3.96 -6.13
C PHE A 135 -16.99 -3.17 -4.99
N LEU A 136 -16.25 -3.82 -4.08
CA LEU A 136 -15.51 -3.15 -3.02
C LEU A 136 -14.44 -2.18 -3.58
N ALA A 137 -13.71 -2.57 -4.61
CA ALA A 137 -12.74 -1.68 -5.25
C ALA A 137 -13.42 -0.44 -5.86
N MET A 138 -14.60 -0.60 -6.47
CA MET A 138 -15.41 0.50 -6.99
C MET A 138 -15.91 1.41 -5.86
N LEU A 139 -16.35 0.87 -4.72
CA LEU A 139 -16.75 1.67 -3.56
C LEU A 139 -15.58 2.49 -3.00
N VAL A 140 -14.38 1.90 -2.92
CA VAL A 140 -13.17 2.64 -2.54
C VAL A 140 -12.89 3.77 -3.51
N ALA A 141 -12.92 3.51 -4.81
CA ALA A 141 -12.73 4.52 -5.84
C ALA A 141 -13.77 5.66 -5.72
N GLN A 142 -15.06 5.32 -5.58
CA GLN A 142 -16.14 6.27 -5.40
C GLN A 142 -15.96 7.12 -4.12
N SER A 143 -15.50 6.51 -3.02
CA SER A 143 -15.27 7.25 -1.77
C SER A 143 -14.22 8.36 -1.94
N ARG A 144 -13.19 8.14 -2.77
CA ARG A 144 -12.15 9.14 -3.05
C ARG A 144 -12.68 10.29 -3.89
N LEU A 145 -13.60 10.00 -4.82
CA LEU A 145 -14.28 11.02 -5.62
C LEU A 145 -15.24 11.85 -4.76
N ARG A 146 -16.07 11.20 -3.93
CA ARG A 146 -17.03 11.91 -3.05
C ARG A 146 -16.34 12.79 -2.03
N ALA A 147 -15.22 12.35 -1.48
CA ALA A 147 -14.42 13.13 -0.54
C ALA A 147 -13.68 14.30 -1.21
N LYS A 148 -13.77 14.47 -2.55
CA LYS A 148 -13.06 15.48 -3.34
C LYS A 148 -11.54 15.52 -3.10
N ILE A 149 -10.97 14.38 -2.68
CA ILE A 149 -9.52 14.22 -2.43
C ILE A 149 -8.78 13.96 -3.74
N HIS A 150 -9.47 13.30 -4.69
CA HIS A 150 -8.93 12.94 -5.99
C HIS A 150 -9.92 13.21 -7.12
N SER A 151 -9.39 13.61 -8.28
CA SER A 151 -10.17 13.74 -9.52
C SER A 151 -10.47 12.35 -10.12
N LEU A 152 -11.45 12.27 -11.01
CA LEU A 152 -11.80 11.05 -11.71
C LEU A 152 -10.59 10.46 -12.47
N LYS A 153 -9.80 11.32 -13.11
CA LYS A 153 -8.59 10.91 -13.85
C LYS A 153 -7.54 10.25 -12.93
N GLU A 154 -7.33 10.79 -11.74
CA GLU A 154 -6.39 10.23 -10.74
C GLU A 154 -6.86 8.89 -10.18
N VAL A 155 -8.17 8.74 -9.98
CA VAL A 155 -8.79 7.50 -9.51
C VAL A 155 -8.68 6.40 -10.57
N ILE A 156 -8.99 6.71 -11.82
CA ILE A 156 -8.87 5.77 -12.94
C ILE A 156 -7.41 5.39 -13.16
N ALA A 157 -6.49 6.37 -13.19
CA ALA A 157 -5.07 6.11 -13.38
C ALA A 157 -4.51 5.24 -12.24
N GLY A 158 -4.90 5.48 -10.98
CA GLY A 158 -4.54 4.65 -9.85
C GLY A 158 -5.05 3.20 -10.01
N GLY A 159 -6.33 3.04 -10.37
CA GLY A 159 -6.93 1.72 -10.60
C GLY A 159 -6.23 0.94 -11.72
N LEU A 160 -5.90 1.61 -12.83
CA LEU A 160 -5.17 1.01 -13.94
C LEU A 160 -3.76 0.56 -13.54
N VAL A 161 -3.02 1.39 -12.79
CA VAL A 161 -1.70 1.02 -12.27
C VAL A 161 -1.81 -0.20 -11.37
N GLY A 162 -2.75 -0.23 -10.43
CA GLY A 162 -2.98 -1.37 -9.55
C GLY A 162 -3.30 -2.65 -10.32
N PHE A 163 -4.18 -2.56 -11.31
CA PHE A 163 -4.54 -3.70 -12.17
C PHE A 163 -3.35 -4.20 -12.99
N LEU A 164 -2.71 -3.32 -13.77
CA LEU A 164 -1.65 -3.70 -14.71
C LEU A 164 -0.42 -4.26 -14.02
N VAL A 165 0.05 -3.61 -12.95
CA VAL A 165 1.23 -4.06 -12.21
C VAL A 165 0.98 -5.43 -11.59
N THR A 166 -0.18 -5.62 -10.97
CA THR A 166 -0.53 -6.91 -10.37
C THR A 166 -0.68 -8.01 -11.42
N ALA A 167 -1.36 -7.71 -12.54
CA ALA A 167 -1.53 -8.67 -13.63
C ALA A 167 -0.18 -9.08 -14.23
N LEU A 168 0.73 -8.13 -14.48
CA LEU A 168 2.08 -8.40 -14.98
C LEU A 168 2.88 -9.29 -14.03
N LEU A 169 2.85 -9.01 -12.73
CA LEU A 169 3.56 -9.84 -11.74
C LEU A 169 3.00 -11.26 -11.70
N PHE A 170 1.67 -11.41 -11.76
CA PHE A 170 1.06 -12.74 -11.84
C PHE A 170 1.38 -13.46 -13.15
N GLN A 171 1.60 -12.77 -14.26
CA GLN A 171 2.02 -13.38 -15.53
C GLN A 171 3.48 -13.80 -15.52
N ILE A 172 4.36 -13.01 -14.91
CA ILE A 172 5.81 -13.30 -14.87
C ILE A 172 6.14 -14.43 -13.91
N PHE A 173 5.48 -14.48 -12.75
CA PHE A 173 5.80 -15.42 -11.68
C PHE A 173 4.84 -16.62 -11.60
N ARG A 174 3.97 -16.78 -12.57
CA ARG A 174 3.06 -17.95 -12.72
C ARG A 174 3.76 -19.06 -13.47
#